data_bea82c1015ca2daf4ec59c39b36a51fc
#
_entry.id   bea82c1015ca2daf4ec59c39b36a51fc
#
_cell.length_a   1.000
_cell.length_b   1.000
_cell.length_c   1.000
_cell.angle_alpha   90.00
_cell.angle_beta   90.00
_cell.angle_gamma   90.00
#
_symmetry.space_group_name_H-M   'P 1'
#
loop_
_entity.id
_entity.type
_entity.pdbx_description
1 polymer ?
#
loop_
_entity_poly.entity_id
_entity_poly.type
_entity_poly.pdbx_seq_one_letter_code
_entity_poly.pdbx_strand_id
1 'polypeptide(L)'
;MFVCRCSPYLCKMFDNSDRTELGAMGEFGLIQHLSQHFEVKNSKTVKGIGDDCAVIDCGDHFGLLTTDLLLEGVHFDLSFHPLKHLGYKAISVAISDIYSMNGMADQVTVGLGLSNRFSLEAVEELYAGMQIACEHFGVDLVGGDTTTSQSGLVISMSAYGRVAKDKIVYRGGANIGDLLVVSGDLGGAYMGLQILEREKRVFLEVPNMQPDLEQYDYIVGRQLKAEARKDVIELLKILDVKPSSMIDVSDGVASELHHLGKASGCGFHIYEEKLPIDPQTIDTALTFDLNPSIVALNGGEDYELLFTVGQADYEKIKTMPDFTVIGYATDVTSKNMLRTKSDNQFEIKAQGWPNSQ
;
A
#
# COMPACT_ATOMS: atom_id res chain seq x y z
N MET A 1 30.20 45.70 -7.44
CA MET A 1 30.10 44.93 -6.20
C MET A 1 28.61 44.87 -5.84
N PHE A 2 27.86 43.88 -6.38
CA PHE A 2 26.45 43.74 -6.07
C PHE A 2 26.32 42.94 -4.78
N VAL A 3 25.95 43.60 -3.70
CA VAL A 3 25.57 42.93 -2.44
C VAL A 3 24.17 42.35 -2.62
N CYS A 4 24.09 41.07 -2.87
CA CYS A 4 22.82 40.33 -2.85
C CYS A 4 22.31 40.39 -1.41
N ARG A 5 21.31 41.22 -1.11
CA ARG A 5 20.59 41.20 0.16
C ARG A 5 19.67 39.98 0.13
N CYS A 6 20.15 38.83 0.60
CA CYS A 6 19.29 37.71 0.90
C CYS A 6 18.17 38.17 1.85
N SER A 7 16.92 37.83 1.50
CA SER A 7 15.78 38.03 2.39
C SER A 7 16.08 37.37 3.76
N PRO A 8 15.78 38.03 4.88
CA PRO A 8 15.94 37.47 6.22
C PRO A 8 15.22 36.09 6.38
N TYR A 9 14.20 35.83 5.58
CA TYR A 9 13.51 34.53 5.52
C TYR A 9 14.37 33.44 4.89
N LEU A 10 15.12 33.74 3.81
CA LEU A 10 16.04 32.79 3.17
C LEU A 10 17.21 32.43 4.09
N CYS A 11 17.77 33.42 4.82
CA CYS A 11 18.85 33.13 5.78
C CYS A 11 18.39 32.24 6.93
N LYS A 12 17.16 32.38 7.42
CA LYS A 12 16.59 31.45 8.45
C LYS A 12 16.32 30.06 7.94
N MET A 13 16.00 29.88 6.64
CA MET A 13 15.83 28.54 6.06
C MET A 13 17.13 27.73 6.00
N PHE A 14 18.29 28.36 6.09
CA PHE A 14 19.61 27.71 6.04
C PHE A 14 20.32 27.69 7.39
N ASP A 15 19.70 28.21 8.46
CA ASP A 15 20.20 28.06 9.82
C ASP A 15 19.68 26.74 10.40
N ASN A 16 20.57 25.75 10.47
CA ASN A 16 20.26 24.37 10.88
C ASN A 16 20.28 24.16 12.41
N SER A 17 20.48 25.21 13.22
CA SER A 17 20.67 25.06 14.67
C SER A 17 19.43 24.52 15.41
N ASP A 18 18.20 24.71 14.83
CA ASP A 18 16.93 24.29 15.43
C ASP A 18 16.09 23.40 14.49
N ARG A 19 16.73 22.79 13.47
CA ARG A 19 16.03 21.98 12.49
C ARG A 19 15.86 20.55 12.97
N THR A 20 14.61 20.09 13.04
CA THR A 20 14.29 18.66 13.21
C THR A 20 14.25 17.97 11.84
N GLU A 21 15.10 16.98 11.64
CA GLU A 21 15.09 16.19 10.41
C GLU A 21 13.83 15.31 10.34
N LEU A 22 13.12 15.37 9.20
CA LEU A 22 11.87 14.59 9.01
C LEU A 22 12.10 13.07 9.15
N GLY A 23 13.25 12.57 8.70
CA GLY A 23 13.62 11.17 8.82
C GLY A 23 13.68 10.65 10.26
N ALA A 24 13.88 11.54 11.25
CA ALA A 24 13.86 11.15 12.67
C ALA A 24 12.45 10.82 13.17
N MET A 25 11.39 11.31 12.50
CA MET A 25 10.00 11.08 12.89
C MET A 25 9.38 9.90 12.13
N GLY A 26 9.90 9.58 10.94
CA GLY A 26 9.24 8.69 9.99
C GLY A 26 7.91 9.28 9.47
N GLU A 27 7.32 8.63 8.47
CA GLU A 27 6.08 9.11 7.84
C GLU A 27 4.92 9.24 8.83
N PHE A 28 4.61 8.16 9.55
CA PHE A 28 3.48 8.13 10.50
C PHE A 28 3.68 9.04 11.70
N GLY A 29 4.92 9.20 12.16
CA GLY A 29 5.26 10.16 13.20
C GLY A 29 5.00 11.60 12.74
N LEU A 30 5.34 11.91 11.50
CA LEU A 30 5.07 13.21 10.89
C LEU A 30 3.56 13.45 10.74
N ILE A 31 2.82 12.48 10.18
CA ILE A 31 1.36 12.57 10.05
C ILE A 31 0.70 12.77 11.41
N GLN A 32 1.08 11.98 12.42
CA GLN A 32 0.55 12.12 13.77
C GLN A 32 0.85 13.51 14.36
N HIS A 33 2.07 14.02 14.18
CA HIS A 33 2.48 15.34 14.67
C HIS A 33 1.65 16.46 14.02
N LEU A 34 1.50 16.41 12.69
CA LEU A 34 0.76 17.43 11.95
C LEU A 34 -0.76 17.36 12.19
N SER A 35 -1.30 16.16 12.27
CA SER A 35 -2.74 15.95 12.45
C SER A 35 -3.30 16.41 13.80
N GLN A 36 -2.46 16.55 14.84
CA GLN A 36 -2.87 17.05 16.16
C GLN A 36 -3.51 18.44 16.11
N HIS A 37 -3.22 19.23 15.08
CA HIS A 37 -3.74 20.58 14.92
C HIS A 37 -5.08 20.65 14.16
N PHE A 38 -5.56 19.52 13.65
CA PHE A 38 -6.80 19.47 12.86
C PHE A 38 -7.94 18.83 13.65
N GLU A 39 -8.86 19.66 14.12
CA GLU A 39 -10.08 19.19 14.78
C GLU A 39 -11.17 18.90 13.77
N VAL A 40 -11.83 17.77 13.90
CA VAL A 40 -13.05 17.46 13.13
C VAL A 40 -14.20 18.30 13.65
N LYS A 41 -14.69 19.22 12.82
CA LYS A 41 -15.78 20.16 13.15
C LYS A 41 -17.08 19.87 12.39
N ASN A 42 -16.99 19.18 11.25
CA ASN A 42 -18.16 18.84 10.47
C ASN A 42 -18.84 17.61 11.07
N SER A 43 -20.12 17.74 11.45
CA SER A 43 -20.90 16.66 12.07
C SER A 43 -21.08 15.42 11.18
N LYS A 44 -20.87 15.54 9.88
CA LYS A 44 -20.88 14.40 8.94
C LYS A 44 -19.56 13.64 8.89
N THR A 45 -18.47 14.18 9.38
CA THR A 45 -17.20 13.48 9.46
C THR A 45 -17.24 12.50 10.63
N VAL A 46 -17.37 11.21 10.33
CA VAL A 46 -17.42 10.14 11.33
C VAL A 46 -16.00 9.80 11.81
N LYS A 47 -15.06 9.72 10.87
CA LYS A 47 -13.64 9.51 11.14
C LYS A 47 -12.81 10.33 10.15
N GLY A 48 -11.83 11.06 10.65
CA GLY A 48 -10.83 11.78 9.86
C GLY A 48 -9.54 10.95 9.72
N ILE A 49 -8.40 11.65 9.84
CA ILE A 49 -7.05 11.07 9.69
C ILE A 49 -6.83 9.91 10.69
N GLY A 50 -6.22 8.82 10.21
CA GLY A 50 -5.79 7.69 11.05
C GLY A 50 -6.45 6.35 10.74
N ASP A 51 -7.06 6.23 9.56
CA ASP A 51 -7.50 4.98 8.94
C ASP A 51 -7.19 5.04 7.45
N ASP A 52 -7.49 3.99 6.68
CA ASP A 52 -7.22 3.94 5.23
C ASP A 52 -8.02 5.03 4.49
N CYS A 53 -9.27 5.24 4.86
CA CYS A 53 -10.08 6.34 4.32
C CYS A 53 -10.63 7.24 5.41
N ALA A 54 -10.91 8.49 5.04
CA ALA A 54 -11.84 9.32 5.80
C ALA A 54 -13.27 8.79 5.64
N VAL A 55 -14.04 8.79 6.73
CA VAL A 55 -15.44 8.28 6.77
C VAL A 55 -16.43 9.42 6.93
N ILE A 56 -17.37 9.52 5.99
CA ILE A 56 -18.34 10.60 5.89
C ILE A 56 -19.76 10.02 6.00
N ASP A 57 -20.59 10.57 6.89
CA ASP A 57 -22.00 10.17 6.99
C ASP A 57 -22.82 10.76 5.85
N CYS A 58 -23.26 9.90 4.94
CA CYS A 58 -24.10 10.24 3.80
C CYS A 58 -25.60 9.95 4.02
N GLY A 59 -25.98 9.64 5.27
CA GLY A 59 -27.37 9.36 5.64
C GLY A 59 -27.63 7.86 5.74
N ASP A 60 -27.86 7.18 4.65
CA ASP A 60 -28.13 5.73 4.59
C ASP A 60 -26.85 4.84 4.56
N HIS A 61 -25.73 5.41 4.17
CA HIS A 61 -24.42 4.74 4.08
C HIS A 61 -23.29 5.65 4.61
N PHE A 62 -22.08 5.12 4.69
CA PHE A 62 -20.86 5.90 4.84
C PHE A 62 -20.18 6.07 3.48
N GLY A 63 -19.77 7.31 3.17
CA GLY A 63 -18.82 7.61 2.11
C GLY A 63 -17.40 7.41 2.62
N LEU A 64 -16.56 6.80 1.79
CA LEU A 64 -15.12 6.59 2.01
C LEU A 64 -14.35 7.49 1.05
N LEU A 65 -13.38 8.24 1.55
CA LEU A 65 -12.57 9.16 0.75
C LEU A 65 -11.10 8.99 1.10
N THR A 66 -10.29 8.71 0.08
CA THR A 66 -8.83 8.58 0.20
C THR A 66 -8.09 9.31 -0.90
N THR A 67 -6.77 9.41 -0.77
CA THR A 67 -5.87 9.96 -1.78
C THR A 67 -4.50 9.31 -1.71
N ASP A 68 -3.96 8.99 -2.89
CA ASP A 68 -2.62 8.47 -3.09
C ASP A 68 -1.78 9.37 -3.98
N LEU A 69 -0.46 9.27 -3.83
CA LEU A 69 0.50 10.04 -4.59
C LEU A 69 1.61 9.13 -5.12
N LEU A 70 1.71 9.01 -6.45
CA LEU A 70 2.77 8.28 -7.12
C LEU A 70 3.77 9.25 -7.74
N LEU A 71 5.04 9.10 -7.38
CA LEU A 71 6.15 9.94 -7.83
C LEU A 71 7.16 9.12 -8.64
N GLU A 72 7.54 9.64 -9.80
CA GLU A 72 8.64 9.08 -10.57
C GLU A 72 9.96 9.08 -9.78
N GLY A 73 10.66 7.96 -9.83
CA GLY A 73 11.90 7.75 -9.08
C GLY A 73 11.70 7.35 -7.62
N VAL A 74 10.44 7.28 -7.14
CA VAL A 74 10.08 6.80 -5.80
C VAL A 74 9.19 5.55 -5.91
N HIS A 75 8.00 5.69 -6.51
CA HIS A 75 7.01 4.62 -6.62
C HIS A 75 7.06 3.87 -7.96
N PHE A 76 7.70 4.46 -8.96
CA PHE A 76 7.89 3.86 -10.28
C PHE A 76 9.09 4.45 -11.00
N ASP A 77 9.64 3.69 -11.94
CA ASP A 77 10.72 4.11 -12.82
C ASP A 77 10.35 3.86 -14.28
N LEU A 78 10.21 4.92 -15.06
CA LEU A 78 9.81 4.87 -16.48
C LEU A 78 10.81 4.15 -17.39
N SER A 79 11.99 3.81 -16.92
CA SER A 79 12.94 2.99 -17.67
C SER A 79 12.49 1.53 -17.82
N PHE A 80 11.64 1.03 -16.91
CA PHE A 80 11.11 -0.33 -16.92
C PHE A 80 9.62 -0.44 -16.61
N HIS A 81 8.95 0.64 -16.21
CA HIS A 81 7.51 0.64 -15.92
C HIS A 81 6.73 1.22 -17.10
N PRO A 82 6.05 0.39 -17.92
CA PRO A 82 5.27 0.88 -19.05
C PRO A 82 4.12 1.78 -18.59
N LEU A 83 3.89 2.89 -19.30
CA LEU A 83 2.88 3.88 -18.92
C LEU A 83 1.46 3.29 -18.80
N LYS A 84 1.12 2.32 -19.62
CA LYS A 84 -0.17 1.62 -19.54
C LYS A 84 -0.33 0.83 -18.25
N HIS A 85 0.72 0.13 -17.79
CA HIS A 85 0.70 -0.56 -16.50
C HIS A 85 0.67 0.44 -15.34
N LEU A 86 1.41 1.55 -15.47
CA LEU A 86 1.41 2.62 -14.46
C LEU A 86 0.02 3.24 -14.31
N GLY A 87 -0.69 3.48 -15.42
CA GLY A 87 -2.05 3.98 -15.39
C GLY A 87 -3.01 3.02 -14.67
N TYR A 88 -2.89 1.72 -14.93
CA TYR A 88 -3.65 0.70 -14.23
C TYR A 88 -3.33 0.69 -12.73
N LYS A 89 -2.05 0.64 -12.39
CA LYS A 89 -1.56 0.66 -11.00
C LYS A 89 -2.08 1.89 -10.24
N ALA A 90 -2.04 3.07 -10.85
CA ALA A 90 -2.49 4.31 -10.22
C ALA A 90 -3.97 4.24 -9.74
N ILE A 91 -4.86 3.66 -10.54
CA ILE A 91 -6.25 3.42 -10.13
C ILE A 91 -6.30 2.37 -9.03
N SER A 92 -5.61 1.25 -9.21
CA SER A 92 -5.67 0.09 -8.34
C SER A 92 -5.22 0.42 -6.91
N VAL A 93 -4.10 1.12 -6.76
CA VAL A 93 -3.58 1.48 -5.41
C VAL A 93 -4.56 2.39 -4.67
N ALA A 94 -5.13 3.41 -5.34
CA ALA A 94 -6.04 4.34 -4.71
C ALA A 94 -7.37 3.70 -4.26
N ILE A 95 -7.88 2.70 -4.99
CA ILE A 95 -9.12 2.02 -4.57
C ILE A 95 -8.89 0.90 -3.57
N SER A 96 -7.64 0.47 -3.36
CA SER A 96 -7.26 -0.53 -2.36
C SER A 96 -7.66 -0.10 -0.96
N ASP A 97 -7.44 1.16 -0.59
CA ASP A 97 -7.85 1.76 0.68
C ASP A 97 -9.37 1.63 0.93
N ILE A 98 -10.17 1.74 -0.13
CA ILE A 98 -11.63 1.61 0.00
C ILE A 98 -12.01 0.17 0.30
N TYR A 99 -11.35 -0.78 -0.36
CA TYR A 99 -11.58 -2.20 -0.12
C TYR A 99 -11.08 -2.62 1.27
N SER A 100 -9.95 -2.08 1.75
CA SER A 100 -9.44 -2.32 3.11
C SER A 100 -10.42 -1.90 4.22
N MET A 101 -11.39 -1.03 3.91
CA MET A 101 -12.48 -0.66 4.83
C MET A 101 -13.81 -1.39 4.54
N ASN A 102 -13.75 -2.51 3.80
CA ASN A 102 -14.91 -3.32 3.38
C ASN A 102 -15.93 -2.53 2.54
N GLY A 103 -15.44 -1.50 1.84
CA GLY A 103 -16.23 -0.65 0.96
C GLY A 103 -16.21 -1.12 -0.49
N MET A 104 -16.97 -0.43 -1.32
CA MET A 104 -16.94 -0.54 -2.78
C MET A 104 -16.58 0.80 -3.38
N ALA A 105 -15.54 0.82 -4.21
CA ALA A 105 -15.12 2.01 -4.93
C ALA A 105 -16.13 2.37 -6.04
N ASP A 106 -16.41 3.66 -6.19
CA ASP A 106 -17.37 4.18 -7.18
C ASP A 106 -16.70 5.14 -8.17
N GLN A 107 -15.96 6.13 -7.67
CA GLN A 107 -15.37 7.19 -8.51
C GLN A 107 -13.92 7.46 -8.10
N VAL A 108 -13.14 7.92 -9.10
CA VAL A 108 -11.78 8.41 -8.92
C VAL A 108 -11.57 9.74 -9.64
N THR A 109 -10.63 10.54 -9.15
CA THR A 109 -10.11 11.71 -9.84
C THR A 109 -8.59 11.64 -9.92
N VAL A 110 -7.99 12.22 -10.97
CA VAL A 110 -6.55 12.20 -11.21
C VAL A 110 -5.97 13.60 -11.34
N GLY A 111 -4.98 13.93 -10.51
CA GLY A 111 -4.11 15.08 -10.68
C GLY A 111 -2.80 14.65 -11.35
N LEU A 112 -2.42 15.32 -12.46
CA LEU A 112 -1.19 15.02 -13.17
C LEU A 112 -0.21 16.19 -13.17
N GLY A 113 1.01 15.95 -12.75
CA GLY A 113 2.16 16.81 -12.99
C GLY A 113 3.02 16.26 -14.13
N LEU A 114 2.99 16.90 -15.30
CA LEU A 114 3.68 16.41 -16.50
C LEU A 114 4.89 17.30 -16.84
N SER A 115 6.05 16.69 -17.05
CA SER A 115 7.20 17.39 -17.59
C SER A 115 7.09 17.50 -19.13
N ASN A 116 7.82 18.43 -19.73
CA ASN A 116 7.82 18.71 -21.18
C ASN A 116 8.43 17.56 -22.03
N ARG A 117 8.91 16.50 -21.42
CA ARG A 117 9.39 15.29 -22.14
C ARG A 117 8.28 14.34 -22.59
N PHE A 118 7.06 14.49 -22.05
CA PHE A 118 5.94 13.63 -22.42
C PHE A 118 5.26 14.14 -23.68
N SER A 119 5.02 13.25 -24.65
CA SER A 119 4.19 13.49 -25.81
C SER A 119 2.72 13.21 -25.50
N LEU A 120 1.82 13.60 -26.38
CA LEU A 120 0.39 13.27 -26.28
C LEU A 120 0.18 11.76 -26.21
N GLU A 121 0.85 11.00 -27.08
CA GLU A 121 0.73 9.54 -27.16
C GLU A 121 1.16 8.87 -25.86
N ALA A 122 2.19 9.38 -25.19
CA ALA A 122 2.63 8.89 -23.89
C ALA A 122 1.55 9.09 -22.81
N VAL A 123 0.87 10.23 -22.81
CA VAL A 123 -0.24 10.48 -21.88
C VAL A 123 -1.46 9.63 -22.25
N GLU A 124 -1.74 9.43 -23.53
CA GLU A 124 -2.81 8.52 -24.00
C GLU A 124 -2.57 7.08 -23.54
N GLU A 125 -1.33 6.57 -23.56
CA GLU A 125 -0.98 5.25 -23.02
C GLU A 125 -1.23 5.15 -21.52
N LEU A 126 -0.90 6.19 -20.74
CA LEU A 126 -1.19 6.25 -19.31
C LEU A 126 -2.70 6.18 -19.06
N TYR A 127 -3.48 6.98 -19.78
CA TYR A 127 -4.94 6.99 -19.68
C TYR A 127 -5.58 5.69 -20.16
N ALA A 128 -5.01 5.04 -21.18
CA ALA A 128 -5.48 3.73 -21.62
C ALA A 128 -5.34 2.67 -20.50
N GLY A 129 -4.28 2.74 -19.70
CA GLY A 129 -4.14 1.91 -18.51
C GLY A 129 -5.18 2.21 -17.43
N MET A 130 -5.42 3.50 -17.17
CA MET A 130 -6.47 3.94 -16.24
C MET A 130 -7.85 3.46 -16.68
N GLN A 131 -8.16 3.57 -17.98
CA GLN A 131 -9.43 3.10 -18.52
C GLN A 131 -9.64 1.60 -18.29
N ILE A 132 -8.62 0.78 -18.56
CA ILE A 132 -8.69 -0.68 -18.32
C ILE A 132 -8.97 -0.98 -16.84
N ALA A 133 -8.30 -0.29 -15.93
CA ALA A 133 -8.55 -0.46 -14.51
C ALA A 133 -9.97 -0.02 -14.12
N CYS A 134 -10.43 1.12 -14.62
CA CYS A 134 -11.79 1.61 -14.39
C CYS A 134 -12.84 0.61 -14.87
N GLU A 135 -12.67 0.03 -16.05
CA GLU A 135 -13.56 -1.00 -16.60
C GLU A 135 -13.51 -2.28 -15.76
N HIS A 136 -12.31 -2.72 -15.33
CA HIS A 136 -12.12 -3.92 -14.54
C HIS A 136 -12.78 -3.82 -13.15
N PHE A 137 -12.54 -2.72 -12.45
CA PHE A 137 -13.06 -2.52 -11.10
C PHE A 137 -14.49 -1.96 -11.08
N GLY A 138 -15.00 -1.46 -12.21
CA GLY A 138 -16.32 -0.83 -12.31
C GLY A 138 -16.37 0.53 -11.61
N VAL A 139 -15.31 1.33 -11.74
CA VAL A 139 -15.21 2.69 -11.20
C VAL A 139 -15.18 3.71 -12.33
N ASP A 140 -15.65 4.92 -12.07
CA ASP A 140 -15.63 6.01 -13.04
C ASP A 140 -14.50 7.00 -12.75
N LEU A 141 -13.69 7.32 -13.76
CA LEU A 141 -12.80 8.48 -13.73
C LEU A 141 -13.65 9.74 -14.02
N VAL A 142 -13.95 10.53 -13.00
CA VAL A 142 -14.94 11.63 -13.07
C VAL A 142 -14.33 13.01 -13.16
N GLY A 143 -13.01 13.15 -13.09
CA GLY A 143 -12.35 14.45 -13.18
C GLY A 143 -10.90 14.41 -12.80
N GLY A 144 -10.30 15.59 -12.68
CA GLY A 144 -8.90 15.73 -12.30
C GLY A 144 -8.37 17.12 -12.58
N ASP A 145 -7.06 17.25 -12.47
CA ASP A 145 -6.31 18.47 -12.79
C ASP A 145 -5.00 18.11 -13.51
N THR A 146 -4.48 19.02 -14.33
CA THR A 146 -3.21 18.81 -15.03
C THR A 146 -2.35 20.06 -14.94
N THR A 147 -1.12 19.89 -14.50
CA THR A 147 -0.15 20.98 -14.39
C THR A 147 1.22 20.55 -14.91
N THR A 148 2.13 21.50 -15.00
CA THR A 148 3.53 21.20 -15.39
C THR A 148 4.35 20.76 -14.20
N SER A 149 5.23 19.77 -14.39
CA SER A 149 6.24 19.33 -13.43
C SER A 149 7.63 19.59 -13.97
N GLN A 150 8.54 20.03 -13.12
CA GLN A 150 9.96 20.18 -13.47
C GLN A 150 10.78 18.91 -13.19
N SER A 151 10.29 18.02 -12.35
CA SER A 151 11.03 16.88 -11.80
C SER A 151 10.44 15.50 -12.16
N GLY A 152 9.76 15.38 -13.31
CA GLY A 152 9.24 14.10 -13.76
C GLY A 152 7.71 14.00 -13.74
N LEU A 153 7.20 12.77 -13.72
CA LEU A 153 5.77 12.47 -13.67
C LEU A 153 5.30 12.38 -12.20
N VAL A 154 4.24 13.10 -11.91
CA VAL A 154 3.52 13.04 -10.63
C VAL A 154 2.08 12.63 -10.91
N ILE A 155 1.58 11.63 -10.21
CA ILE A 155 0.19 11.17 -10.33
C ILE A 155 -0.42 11.23 -8.92
N SER A 156 -1.43 12.08 -8.74
CA SER A 156 -2.23 12.12 -7.51
C SER A 156 -3.60 11.55 -7.81
N MET A 157 -3.98 10.52 -7.09
CA MET A 157 -5.28 9.89 -7.22
C MET A 157 -6.12 10.21 -5.99
N SER A 158 -7.39 10.55 -6.17
CA SER A 158 -8.35 10.52 -5.07
C SER A 158 -9.47 9.56 -5.44
N ALA A 159 -9.85 8.72 -4.48
CA ALA A 159 -10.90 7.73 -4.69
C ALA A 159 -12.05 7.96 -3.70
N TYR A 160 -13.26 7.76 -4.19
CA TYR A 160 -14.47 7.76 -3.41
C TYR A 160 -15.21 6.43 -3.54
N GLY A 161 -15.73 5.95 -2.42
CA GLY A 161 -16.53 4.72 -2.40
C GLY A 161 -17.57 4.76 -1.29
N ARG A 162 -18.31 3.67 -1.16
CA ARG A 162 -19.40 3.53 -0.21
C ARG A 162 -19.33 2.22 0.55
N VAL A 163 -19.82 2.29 1.80
CA VAL A 163 -19.99 1.09 2.63
C VAL A 163 -21.26 1.23 3.47
N ALA A 164 -22.00 0.13 3.66
CA ALA A 164 -23.13 0.11 4.60
C ALA A 164 -22.62 0.36 6.03
N LYS A 165 -23.37 1.15 6.80
CA LYS A 165 -22.93 1.58 8.15
C LYS A 165 -22.61 0.45 9.10
N ASP A 166 -23.31 -0.66 8.99
CA ASP A 166 -23.10 -1.88 9.78
C ASP A 166 -22.00 -2.80 9.25
N LYS A 167 -21.50 -2.55 8.03
CA LYS A 167 -20.50 -3.38 7.34
C LYS A 167 -19.10 -2.76 7.33
N ILE A 168 -18.94 -1.47 7.65
CA ILE A 168 -17.63 -0.82 7.69
C ILE A 168 -16.66 -1.57 8.61
N VAL A 169 -15.43 -1.69 8.16
CA VAL A 169 -14.30 -2.23 8.92
C VAL A 169 -13.23 -1.14 9.02
N TYR A 170 -12.53 -1.11 10.13
CA TYR A 170 -11.47 -0.16 10.42
C TYR A 170 -10.16 -0.92 10.66
N ARG A 171 -9.03 -0.20 10.66
CA ARG A 171 -7.74 -0.73 11.15
C ARG A 171 -7.85 -1.20 12.61
N GLY A 172 -8.64 -0.51 13.43
CA GLY A 172 -8.91 -0.87 14.80
C GLY A 172 -10.15 -1.73 14.96
N GLY A 173 -10.10 -2.70 15.90
CA GLY A 173 -11.25 -3.55 16.22
C GLY A 173 -10.90 -5.03 16.41
N ALA A 174 -9.64 -5.42 16.21
CA ALA A 174 -9.19 -6.79 16.49
C ALA A 174 -9.35 -7.11 17.98
N ASN A 175 -9.87 -8.29 18.28
CA ASN A 175 -10.02 -8.81 19.63
C ASN A 175 -8.95 -9.87 19.90
N ILE A 176 -8.54 -9.98 21.17
CA ILE A 176 -7.62 -11.05 21.57
C ILE A 176 -8.21 -12.41 21.22
N GLY A 177 -7.42 -13.23 20.49
CA GLY A 177 -7.84 -14.54 20.01
C GLY A 177 -8.47 -14.53 18.62
N ASP A 178 -8.69 -13.37 17.99
CA ASP A 178 -9.07 -13.31 16.57
C ASP A 178 -7.97 -13.90 15.71
N LEU A 179 -8.37 -14.60 14.66
CA LEU A 179 -7.45 -15.15 13.66
C LEU A 179 -6.97 -14.03 12.75
N LEU A 180 -5.67 -13.99 12.48
CA LEU A 180 -5.07 -13.09 11.51
C LEU A 180 -4.98 -13.78 10.16
N VAL A 181 -5.57 -13.18 9.16
CA VAL A 181 -5.72 -13.73 7.80
C VAL A 181 -5.11 -12.76 6.80
N VAL A 182 -4.45 -13.29 5.78
CA VAL A 182 -4.01 -12.52 4.61
C VAL A 182 -4.59 -13.15 3.35
N SER A 183 -4.97 -12.30 2.39
CA SER A 183 -5.35 -12.75 1.05
C SER A 183 -4.12 -13.00 0.19
N GLY A 184 -4.27 -13.82 -0.87
CA GLY A 184 -3.26 -14.06 -1.88
C GLY A 184 -1.90 -14.49 -1.32
N ASP A 185 -0.83 -13.89 -1.85
CA ASP A 185 0.56 -14.15 -1.46
C ASP A 185 1.37 -12.85 -1.33
N LEU A 186 2.54 -12.97 -0.72
CA LEU A 186 3.33 -11.84 -0.23
C LEU A 186 4.75 -11.81 -0.82
N GLY A 187 5.25 -10.58 -1.00
CA GLY A 187 6.63 -10.31 -1.39
C GLY A 187 6.89 -10.42 -2.89
N GLY A 188 5.87 -10.80 -3.69
CA GLY A 188 5.98 -10.94 -5.13
C GLY A 188 6.32 -9.61 -5.81
N ALA A 189 5.67 -8.52 -5.43
CA ALA A 189 5.93 -7.20 -5.98
C ALA A 189 7.37 -6.74 -5.73
N TYR A 190 7.87 -6.90 -4.50
CA TYR A 190 9.25 -6.54 -4.17
C TYR A 190 10.29 -7.36 -4.97
N MET A 191 10.09 -8.66 -5.12
CA MET A 191 11.02 -9.47 -5.92
C MET A 191 10.94 -9.11 -7.41
N GLY A 192 9.76 -8.75 -7.92
CA GLY A 192 9.59 -8.19 -9.25
C GLY A 192 10.40 -6.90 -9.46
N LEU A 193 10.36 -5.99 -8.48
CA LEU A 193 11.19 -4.78 -8.50
C LEU A 193 12.69 -5.11 -8.54
N GLN A 194 13.15 -6.07 -7.73
CA GLN A 194 14.57 -6.47 -7.71
C GLN A 194 15.04 -7.01 -9.07
N ILE A 195 14.19 -7.79 -9.76
CA ILE A 195 14.46 -8.26 -11.12
C ILE A 195 14.52 -7.09 -12.10
N LEU A 196 13.53 -6.21 -12.10
CA LEU A 196 13.49 -5.06 -13.01
C LEU A 196 14.70 -4.14 -12.83
N GLU A 197 15.11 -3.89 -11.59
CA GLU A 197 16.28 -3.10 -11.29
C GLU A 197 17.60 -3.78 -11.68
N ARG A 198 17.70 -5.11 -11.53
CA ARG A 198 18.83 -5.89 -12.01
C ARG A 198 18.95 -5.77 -13.53
N GLU A 199 17.89 -6.02 -14.26
CA GLU A 199 17.87 -5.97 -15.72
C GLU A 199 18.18 -4.55 -16.24
N LYS A 200 17.67 -3.52 -15.59
CA LYS A 200 18.04 -2.13 -15.89
C LYS A 200 19.55 -1.90 -15.74
N ARG A 201 20.19 -2.37 -14.67
CA ARG A 201 21.63 -2.22 -14.47
C ARG A 201 22.43 -2.95 -15.55
N VAL A 202 22.04 -4.20 -15.88
CA VAL A 202 22.67 -4.97 -16.95
C VAL A 202 22.54 -4.26 -18.31
N PHE A 203 21.36 -3.76 -18.63
CA PHE A 203 21.13 -3.02 -19.89
C PHE A 203 21.97 -1.74 -19.97
N LEU A 204 22.12 -1.00 -18.90
CA LEU A 204 22.95 0.21 -18.86
C LEU A 204 24.44 -0.08 -19.05
N GLU A 205 24.93 -1.22 -18.53
CA GLU A 205 26.32 -1.66 -18.69
C GLU A 205 26.57 -2.29 -20.07
N VAL A 206 25.62 -3.02 -20.61
CA VAL A 206 25.69 -3.75 -21.90
C VAL A 206 24.44 -3.48 -22.76
N PRO A 207 24.33 -2.32 -23.42
CA PRO A 207 23.10 -1.88 -24.10
C PRO A 207 22.59 -2.80 -25.22
N ASN A 208 23.39 -3.74 -25.69
CA ASN A 208 23.01 -4.74 -26.71
C ASN A 208 22.40 -6.01 -26.11
N MET A 209 22.40 -6.17 -24.79
CA MET A 209 21.81 -7.30 -24.12
C MET A 209 20.33 -6.98 -23.84
N GLN A 210 19.45 -7.84 -24.35
CA GLN A 210 18.02 -7.71 -24.06
C GLN A 210 17.72 -8.20 -22.63
N PRO A 211 16.86 -7.52 -21.87
CA PRO A 211 16.39 -8.01 -20.58
C PRO A 211 15.76 -9.41 -20.71
N ASP A 212 16.10 -10.31 -19.79
CA ASP A 212 15.50 -11.64 -19.68
C ASP A 212 14.46 -11.65 -18.56
N LEU A 213 13.20 -11.46 -18.92
CA LEU A 213 12.06 -11.41 -17.99
C LEU A 213 11.13 -12.63 -18.11
N GLU A 214 11.30 -13.50 -19.12
CA GLU A 214 10.36 -14.59 -19.42
C GLU A 214 10.11 -15.54 -18.25
N GLN A 215 11.15 -15.81 -17.45
CA GLN A 215 11.03 -16.67 -16.28
C GLN A 215 10.52 -15.97 -15.02
N TYR A 216 10.21 -14.66 -15.06
CA TYR A 216 9.81 -13.83 -13.92
C TYR A 216 8.43 -13.19 -14.09
N ASP A 217 7.62 -13.69 -15.04
CA ASP A 217 6.35 -13.08 -15.42
C ASP A 217 5.43 -12.79 -14.24
N TYR A 218 5.35 -13.75 -13.29
CA TYR A 218 4.49 -13.59 -12.13
C TYR A 218 4.91 -12.41 -11.24
N ILE A 219 6.15 -12.41 -10.74
CA ILE A 219 6.63 -11.38 -9.81
C ILE A 219 6.77 -10.01 -10.48
N VAL A 220 7.17 -9.97 -11.76
CA VAL A 220 7.21 -8.74 -12.55
C VAL A 220 5.79 -8.20 -12.76
N GLY A 221 4.84 -9.09 -13.03
CA GLY A 221 3.42 -8.75 -13.12
C GLY A 221 2.89 -8.14 -11.82
N ARG A 222 3.23 -8.72 -10.66
CA ARG A 222 2.85 -8.20 -9.32
C ARG A 222 3.35 -6.78 -9.10
N GLN A 223 4.58 -6.46 -9.52
CA GLN A 223 5.15 -5.12 -9.38
C GLN A 223 4.56 -4.10 -10.35
N LEU A 224 4.41 -4.48 -11.63
CA LEU A 224 4.00 -3.54 -12.67
C LEU A 224 2.48 -3.30 -12.69
N LYS A 225 1.70 -4.28 -12.23
CA LYS A 225 0.24 -4.26 -12.26
C LYS A 225 -0.31 -4.73 -10.91
N ALA A 226 -0.26 -3.84 -9.92
CA ALA A 226 -0.90 -4.08 -8.62
C ALA A 226 -2.41 -4.30 -8.80
N GLU A 227 -2.98 -5.25 -8.06
CA GLU A 227 -4.40 -5.60 -8.10
C GLU A 227 -5.06 -5.30 -6.75
N ALA A 228 -6.01 -4.36 -6.74
CA ALA A 228 -6.84 -4.14 -5.56
C ALA A 228 -7.84 -5.28 -5.36
N ARG A 229 -7.99 -5.77 -4.14
CA ARG A 229 -8.69 -7.02 -3.84
C ARG A 229 -10.20 -6.84 -3.67
N LYS A 230 -10.88 -6.33 -4.71
CA LYS A 230 -12.35 -6.29 -4.81
C LYS A 230 -12.98 -7.66 -4.64
N ASP A 231 -12.38 -8.68 -5.23
CA ASP A 231 -12.79 -10.07 -5.17
C ASP A 231 -12.87 -10.60 -3.72
N VAL A 232 -11.93 -10.19 -2.87
CA VAL A 232 -11.93 -10.55 -1.43
C VAL A 232 -13.14 -9.94 -0.72
N ILE A 233 -13.47 -8.68 -0.99
CA ILE A 233 -14.64 -8.03 -0.39
C ILE A 233 -15.95 -8.70 -0.83
N GLU A 234 -16.05 -9.04 -2.11
CA GLU A 234 -17.17 -9.79 -2.65
C GLU A 234 -17.27 -11.20 -2.02
N LEU A 235 -16.14 -11.89 -1.84
CA LEU A 235 -16.08 -13.20 -1.18
C LEU A 235 -16.48 -13.13 0.29
N LEU A 236 -15.96 -12.17 1.06
CA LEU A 236 -16.34 -11.95 2.46
C LEU A 236 -17.85 -11.72 2.61
N LYS A 237 -18.44 -10.97 1.68
CA LYS A 237 -19.88 -10.73 1.64
C LYS A 237 -20.67 -12.01 1.35
N ILE A 238 -20.23 -12.86 0.41
CA ILE A 238 -20.84 -14.14 0.07
C ILE A 238 -20.79 -15.10 1.28
N LEU A 239 -19.66 -15.13 1.99
CA LEU A 239 -19.46 -15.97 3.17
C LEU A 239 -20.18 -15.45 4.42
N ASP A 240 -20.78 -14.26 4.35
CA ASP A 240 -21.32 -13.53 5.51
C ASP A 240 -20.28 -13.49 6.66
N VAL A 241 -19.06 -13.05 6.31
CA VAL A 241 -17.95 -12.79 7.24
C VAL A 241 -17.68 -11.31 7.27
N LYS A 242 -17.70 -10.73 8.45
CA LYS A 242 -17.27 -9.35 8.67
C LYS A 242 -15.96 -9.36 9.46
N PRO A 243 -14.83 -8.91 8.88
CA PRO A 243 -13.60 -8.74 9.64
C PRO A 243 -13.77 -7.83 10.85
N SER A 244 -13.06 -8.11 11.92
CA SER A 244 -13.02 -7.25 13.11
C SER A 244 -12.06 -6.07 12.92
N SER A 245 -10.97 -6.26 12.15
CA SER A 245 -10.07 -5.21 11.69
C SER A 245 -9.53 -5.57 10.30
N MET A 246 -9.10 -4.57 9.51
CA MET A 246 -8.55 -4.80 8.18
C MET A 246 -7.68 -3.63 7.75
N ILE A 247 -6.69 -3.91 6.89
CA ILE A 247 -5.79 -2.98 6.21
C ILE A 247 -5.31 -3.64 4.92
N ASP A 248 -4.94 -2.89 3.91
CA ASP A 248 -4.20 -3.45 2.77
C ASP A 248 -2.69 -3.49 3.03
N VAL A 249 -1.96 -4.32 2.27
CA VAL A 249 -0.52 -4.52 2.43
C VAL A 249 0.22 -3.68 1.39
N SER A 250 0.46 -2.42 1.73
CA SER A 250 1.20 -1.44 0.90
C SER A 250 2.68 -1.34 1.27
N ASP A 251 3.02 -1.28 2.57
CA ASP A 251 4.39 -1.14 3.08
C ASP A 251 5.01 -2.47 3.54
N GLY A 252 4.20 -3.54 3.51
CA GLY A 252 4.55 -4.88 3.96
C GLY A 252 3.94 -5.25 5.30
N VAL A 253 3.67 -6.55 5.45
CA VAL A 253 2.93 -7.11 6.61
C VAL A 253 3.49 -6.65 7.95
N ALA A 254 4.80 -6.47 8.08
CA ALA A 254 5.43 -6.01 9.31
C ALA A 254 4.95 -4.61 9.71
N SER A 255 4.83 -3.69 8.76
CA SER A 255 4.29 -2.35 8.97
C SER A 255 2.80 -2.41 9.33
N GLU A 256 2.03 -3.16 8.56
CA GLU A 256 0.57 -3.23 8.72
C GLU A 256 0.17 -3.85 10.06
N LEU A 257 0.94 -4.82 10.57
CA LEU A 257 0.73 -5.36 11.92
C LEU A 257 0.92 -4.32 13.02
N HIS A 258 1.87 -3.40 12.86
CA HIS A 258 2.03 -2.30 13.81
C HIS A 258 0.84 -1.35 13.77
N HIS A 259 0.28 -1.10 12.57
CA HIS A 259 -0.91 -0.26 12.41
C HIS A 259 -2.16 -0.90 13.01
N LEU A 260 -2.44 -2.16 12.66
CA LEU A 260 -3.56 -2.91 13.22
C LEU A 260 -3.44 -3.03 14.75
N GLY A 261 -2.25 -3.38 15.25
CA GLY A 261 -1.97 -3.55 16.67
C GLY A 261 -2.14 -2.25 17.45
N LYS A 262 -1.60 -1.14 16.94
CA LYS A 262 -1.75 0.19 17.55
C LYS A 262 -3.20 0.64 17.55
N ALA A 263 -3.92 0.45 16.45
CA ALA A 263 -5.32 0.86 16.32
C ALA A 263 -6.26 -0.02 17.16
N SER A 264 -5.95 -1.30 17.34
CA SER A 264 -6.76 -2.26 18.13
C SER A 264 -6.34 -2.36 19.60
N GLY A 265 -5.17 -1.85 19.97
CA GLY A 265 -4.64 -2.00 21.33
C GLY A 265 -4.23 -3.46 21.67
N CYS A 266 -3.72 -4.20 20.67
CA CYS A 266 -3.29 -5.60 20.79
C CYS A 266 -1.94 -5.83 20.12
N GLY A 267 -1.38 -7.04 20.27
CA GLY A 267 -0.24 -7.54 19.53
C GLY A 267 -0.65 -8.70 18.63
N PHE A 268 0.28 -9.17 17.79
CA PHE A 268 0.02 -10.31 16.89
C PHE A 268 1.13 -11.34 16.99
N HIS A 269 0.77 -12.62 16.99
CA HIS A 269 1.70 -13.74 16.79
C HIS A 269 1.50 -14.32 15.40
N ILE A 270 2.57 -14.35 14.60
CA ILE A 270 2.60 -14.91 13.24
C ILE A 270 3.46 -16.15 13.21
N TYR A 271 3.08 -17.11 12.39
CA TYR A 271 3.84 -18.33 12.10
C TYR A 271 4.55 -18.19 10.75
N GLU A 272 5.89 -18.23 10.75
CA GLU A 272 6.72 -18.16 9.54
C GLU A 272 6.30 -19.17 8.47
N GLU A 273 6.01 -20.39 8.89
CA GLU A 273 5.61 -21.50 8.02
C GLU A 273 4.23 -21.33 7.36
N LYS A 274 3.45 -20.35 7.82
CA LYS A 274 2.12 -20.04 7.28
C LYS A 274 2.09 -18.81 6.40
N LEU A 275 3.22 -18.12 6.21
CA LEU A 275 3.28 -17.01 5.28
C LEU A 275 3.07 -17.54 3.85
N PRO A 276 2.04 -17.07 3.13
CA PRO A 276 1.82 -17.47 1.74
C PRO A 276 2.85 -16.74 0.87
N ILE A 277 3.74 -17.49 0.27
CA ILE A 277 4.79 -16.98 -0.62
C ILE A 277 4.81 -17.86 -1.87
N ASP A 278 4.65 -17.22 -3.04
CA ASP A 278 4.69 -17.92 -4.32
C ASP A 278 6.06 -18.59 -4.55
N PRO A 279 6.12 -19.79 -5.15
CA PRO A 279 7.39 -20.45 -5.46
C PRO A 279 8.37 -19.59 -6.25
N GLN A 280 7.92 -18.80 -7.22
CA GLN A 280 8.79 -17.91 -7.99
C GLN A 280 9.38 -16.81 -7.11
N THR A 281 8.61 -16.29 -6.15
CA THR A 281 9.09 -15.32 -5.15
C THR A 281 10.17 -15.95 -4.26
N ILE A 282 9.95 -17.20 -3.78
CA ILE A 282 10.92 -17.92 -2.96
C ILE A 282 12.23 -18.14 -3.72
N ASP A 283 12.15 -18.70 -4.93
CA ASP A 283 13.32 -19.03 -5.74
C ASP A 283 14.13 -17.78 -6.11
N THR A 284 13.40 -16.70 -6.45
CA THR A 284 14.03 -15.42 -6.77
C THR A 284 14.69 -14.80 -5.54
N ALA A 285 14.04 -14.79 -4.39
CA ALA A 285 14.62 -14.28 -3.15
C ALA A 285 15.94 -15.01 -2.81
N LEU A 286 15.95 -16.34 -2.90
CA LEU A 286 17.17 -17.15 -2.66
C LEU A 286 18.28 -16.84 -3.67
N THR A 287 17.96 -16.53 -4.93
CA THR A 287 18.94 -16.12 -5.95
C THR A 287 19.59 -14.77 -5.61
N PHE A 288 18.90 -13.92 -4.87
CA PHE A 288 19.39 -12.62 -4.37
C PHE A 288 20.01 -12.71 -2.96
N ASP A 289 20.22 -13.90 -2.41
CA ASP A 289 20.66 -14.13 -1.02
C ASP A 289 19.74 -13.48 0.02
N LEU A 290 18.46 -13.36 -0.30
CA LEU A 290 17.42 -12.82 0.60
C LEU A 290 16.63 -13.95 1.26
N ASN A 291 16.24 -13.74 2.52
CA ASN A 291 15.32 -14.65 3.20
C ASN A 291 13.88 -14.39 2.71
N PRO A 292 13.18 -15.40 2.11
CA PRO A 292 11.83 -15.24 1.61
C PRO A 292 10.82 -14.74 2.67
N SER A 293 10.96 -15.16 3.93
CA SER A 293 10.08 -14.69 5.01
C SER A 293 10.30 -13.20 5.31
N ILE A 294 11.52 -12.69 5.21
CA ILE A 294 11.83 -11.27 5.36
C ILE A 294 11.24 -10.49 4.19
N VAL A 295 11.35 -11.02 2.97
CA VAL A 295 10.75 -10.44 1.77
C VAL A 295 9.23 -10.33 1.93
N ALA A 296 8.55 -11.38 2.35
CA ALA A 296 7.10 -11.40 2.57
C ALA A 296 6.65 -10.42 3.67
N LEU A 297 7.48 -10.22 4.70
CA LEU A 297 7.13 -9.33 5.81
C LEU A 297 7.39 -7.85 5.51
N ASN A 298 8.38 -7.52 4.68
CA ASN A 298 8.84 -6.13 4.49
C ASN A 298 8.88 -5.70 3.02
N GLY A 299 8.42 -6.52 2.08
CA GLY A 299 8.50 -6.22 0.65
C GLY A 299 7.66 -5.04 0.22
N GLY A 300 6.43 -4.99 0.68
CA GLY A 300 5.46 -3.97 0.30
C GLY A 300 4.94 -4.11 -1.14
N GLU A 301 4.03 -3.22 -1.49
CA GLU A 301 3.36 -3.11 -2.80
C GLU A 301 2.58 -4.37 -3.25
N ASP A 302 2.24 -5.26 -2.30
CA ASP A 302 1.46 -6.47 -2.60
C ASP A 302 -0.04 -6.16 -2.77
N TYR A 303 -0.56 -5.14 -2.09
CA TYR A 303 -1.98 -4.71 -2.08
C TYR A 303 -2.96 -5.84 -1.78
N GLU A 304 -2.49 -6.85 -1.05
CA GLU A 304 -3.32 -7.87 -0.46
C GLU A 304 -4.04 -7.30 0.78
N LEU A 305 -5.12 -7.97 1.23
CA LEU A 305 -5.81 -7.56 2.45
C LEU A 305 -5.34 -8.38 3.64
N LEU A 306 -4.89 -7.69 4.69
CA LEU A 306 -4.56 -8.27 5.99
C LEU A 306 -5.70 -7.95 6.96
N PHE A 307 -6.36 -8.97 7.49
CA PHE A 307 -7.55 -8.77 8.31
C PHE A 307 -7.67 -9.77 9.46
N THR A 308 -8.50 -9.43 10.44
CA THR A 308 -8.79 -10.32 11.56
C THR A 308 -10.24 -10.76 11.55
N VAL A 309 -10.48 -12.01 11.95
CA VAL A 309 -11.82 -12.59 12.10
C VAL A 309 -11.93 -13.37 13.40
N GLY A 310 -13.12 -13.38 13.99
CA GLY A 310 -13.41 -14.22 15.13
C GLY A 310 -13.27 -15.72 14.82
N GLN A 311 -12.88 -16.53 15.81
CA GLN A 311 -12.70 -17.97 15.63
C GLN A 311 -13.96 -18.70 15.12
N ALA A 312 -15.15 -18.14 15.38
CA ALA A 312 -16.41 -18.69 14.89
C ALA A 312 -16.54 -18.70 13.36
N ASP A 313 -15.83 -17.78 12.68
CA ASP A 313 -15.84 -17.68 11.22
C ASP A 313 -14.77 -18.56 10.54
N TYR A 314 -13.91 -19.24 11.32
CA TYR A 314 -12.84 -20.09 10.78
C TYR A 314 -13.35 -21.13 9.78
N GLU A 315 -14.46 -21.82 10.10
CA GLU A 315 -15.04 -22.85 9.24
C GLU A 315 -15.49 -22.30 7.88
N LYS A 316 -15.85 -21.01 7.80
CA LYS A 316 -16.26 -20.36 6.56
C LYS A 316 -15.08 -20.01 5.66
N ILE A 317 -13.93 -19.65 6.25
CA ILE A 317 -12.76 -19.14 5.53
C ILE A 317 -11.70 -20.20 5.23
N LYS A 318 -11.57 -21.24 6.03
CA LYS A 318 -10.47 -22.24 5.97
C LYS A 318 -10.31 -22.97 4.64
N THR A 319 -11.38 -23.04 3.83
CA THR A 319 -11.37 -23.72 2.52
C THR A 319 -11.23 -22.76 1.34
N MET A 320 -11.14 -21.47 1.61
CA MET A 320 -10.94 -20.46 0.55
C MET A 320 -9.48 -20.45 0.15
N PRO A 321 -9.16 -20.69 -1.13
CA PRO A 321 -7.77 -20.79 -1.59
C PRO A 321 -7.00 -19.49 -1.42
N ASP A 322 -7.72 -18.36 -1.48
CA ASP A 322 -7.14 -17.02 -1.38
C ASP A 322 -6.94 -16.53 0.06
N PHE A 323 -7.35 -17.31 1.07
CA PHE A 323 -7.25 -16.92 2.48
C PHE A 323 -6.27 -17.82 3.22
N THR A 324 -5.24 -17.21 3.79
CA THR A 324 -4.27 -17.89 4.63
C THR A 324 -4.33 -17.35 6.06
N VAL A 325 -4.66 -18.22 7.03
CA VAL A 325 -4.54 -17.87 8.45
C VAL A 325 -3.07 -17.93 8.84
N ILE A 326 -2.44 -16.77 8.99
CA ILE A 326 -1.01 -16.65 9.29
C ILE A 326 -0.69 -16.53 10.77
N GLY A 327 -1.69 -16.24 11.62
CA GLY A 327 -1.47 -16.02 13.04
C GLY A 327 -2.75 -15.69 13.80
N TYR A 328 -2.60 -14.96 14.89
CA TYR A 328 -3.71 -14.55 15.74
C TYR A 328 -3.36 -13.30 16.58
N ALA A 329 -4.39 -12.58 17.02
CA ALA A 329 -4.27 -11.42 17.89
C ALA A 329 -4.03 -11.84 19.35
N THR A 330 -3.12 -11.14 20.02
CA THR A 330 -2.70 -11.40 21.41
C THR A 330 -2.84 -10.14 22.27
N ASP A 331 -2.53 -10.27 23.56
CA ASP A 331 -2.41 -9.12 24.44
C ASP A 331 -1.33 -8.15 23.95
N VAL A 332 -1.55 -6.84 24.12
CA VAL A 332 -0.63 -5.78 23.69
C VAL A 332 0.78 -5.91 24.26
N THR A 333 0.92 -6.47 25.47
CA THR A 333 2.22 -6.71 26.09
C THR A 333 3.07 -7.74 25.37
N SER A 334 2.43 -8.61 24.56
CA SER A 334 3.11 -9.63 23.76
C SER A 334 3.78 -9.06 22.51
N LYS A 335 3.49 -7.81 22.13
CA LYS A 335 3.97 -7.18 20.88
C LYS A 335 3.62 -7.97 19.63
N ASN A 336 4.25 -7.64 18.52
CA ASN A 336 4.14 -8.40 17.26
C ASN A 336 5.32 -9.38 17.17
N MET A 337 5.03 -10.67 17.17
CA MET A 337 6.04 -11.74 17.25
C MET A 337 5.94 -12.68 16.05
N LEU A 338 7.08 -13.01 15.46
CA LEU A 338 7.24 -14.07 14.48
C LEU A 338 7.74 -15.34 15.18
N ARG A 339 7.01 -16.43 15.06
CA ARG A 339 7.45 -17.78 15.45
C ARG A 339 7.97 -18.50 14.23
N THR A 340 9.26 -18.85 14.29
CA THR A 340 9.94 -19.56 13.19
C THR A 340 9.64 -21.07 13.20
N LYS A 341 9.96 -21.74 12.10
CA LYS A 341 9.91 -23.21 11.98
C LYS A 341 10.70 -23.95 13.06
N SER A 342 11.75 -23.34 13.61
CA SER A 342 12.57 -23.87 14.70
C SER A 342 12.07 -23.52 16.08
N ASP A 343 10.86 -23.01 16.19
CA ASP A 343 10.19 -22.58 17.44
C ASP A 343 10.87 -21.40 18.17
N ASN A 344 11.75 -20.67 17.46
CA ASN A 344 12.28 -19.41 17.97
C ASN A 344 11.25 -18.29 17.78
N GLN A 345 11.27 -17.30 18.67
CA GLN A 345 10.40 -16.14 18.59
C GLN A 345 11.24 -14.87 18.44
N PHE A 346 10.84 -14.03 17.49
CA PHE A 346 11.47 -12.74 17.21
C PHE A 346 10.41 -11.64 17.18
N GLU A 347 10.74 -10.49 17.78
CA GLU A 347 9.91 -9.30 17.64
C GLU A 347 9.95 -8.81 16.18
N ILE A 348 8.78 -8.63 15.57
CA ILE A 348 8.64 -8.11 14.21
C ILE A 348 8.91 -6.61 14.28
N LYS A 349 9.86 -6.15 13.47
CA LYS A 349 10.20 -4.74 13.30
C LYS A 349 9.89 -4.36 11.86
N ALA A 350 9.05 -3.34 11.69
CA ALA A 350 8.88 -2.71 10.39
C ALA A 350 10.21 -2.05 10.00
N GLN A 351 10.68 -2.35 8.81
CA GLN A 351 11.84 -1.66 8.23
C GLN A 351 11.36 -0.39 7.55
N GLY A 352 10.67 0.48 8.17
CA GLY A 352 10.11 1.67 7.56
C GLY A 352 10.97 2.27 6.43
N TRP A 353 10.48 3.22 5.69
CA TRP A 353 11.19 3.91 4.57
C TRP A 353 12.67 4.05 4.88
N PRO A 354 13.59 3.47 4.08
CA PRO A 354 15.01 3.66 4.31
C PRO A 354 15.28 5.15 4.22
N ASN A 355 15.88 5.71 5.26
CA ASN A 355 16.45 7.04 5.18
C ASN A 355 17.35 7.06 3.94
N SER A 356 16.87 7.69 2.86
CA SER A 356 17.69 7.94 1.67
C SER A 356 18.92 8.72 2.15
N GLN A 357 20.05 8.01 2.21
CA GLN A 357 21.36 8.62 2.45
C GLN A 357 21.79 9.45 1.25
#